data_a9da1ea07f4dfc8e057f6405279d5a3c
#
_entry.id   a9da1ea07f4dfc8e057f6405279d5a3c
#
_cell.length_a   1.000
_cell.length_b   1.000
_cell.length_c   1.000
_cell.angle_alpha   90.00
_cell.angle_beta   90.00
_cell.angle_gamma   90.00
#
_symmetry.space_group_name_H-M   'P 1'
#
loop_
_entity.id
_entity.type
_entity.pdbx_description
1 polymer ?
#
loop_
_entity_poly.entity_id
_entity_poly.type
_entity_poly.pdbx_seq_one_letter_code
_entity_poly.pdbx_strand_id
1 'polypeptide(L)'
;MRIAFARLCGRDGHRVGRELLEQLCGGNVPEIAVTDNGKPYFADQKLHFSISHTKDHAFCCLSRHNVGLDAEEMDRPVSPALAGKILSENERAKHAAAADPDAAVLRLWVLKEAYAKLTGRGLGDYLYETDFDPADPRIMIIDGCFVAVLEEKENAV
;
A
#
# COMPACT_ATOMS: atom_id res chain seq x y z
N MET A 1 -14.88 2.25 -3.10
CA MET A 1 -13.45 2.58 -3.29
C MET A 1 -13.16 2.85 -4.75
N ARG A 2 -12.28 3.81 -5.07
CA ARG A 2 -11.77 4.12 -6.42
C ARG A 2 -10.24 4.08 -6.38
N ILE A 3 -9.61 3.61 -7.45
CA ILE A 3 -8.15 3.53 -7.58
C ILE A 3 -7.77 4.19 -8.89
N ALA A 4 -6.69 4.96 -8.87
CA ALA A 4 -6.05 5.55 -10.05
C ALA A 4 -4.55 5.27 -10.01
N PHE A 5 -3.93 5.17 -11.18
CA PHE A 5 -2.49 5.04 -11.31
C PHE A 5 -1.97 5.78 -12.55
N ALA A 6 -0.68 6.09 -12.56
CA ALA A 6 0.00 6.67 -13.69
C ALA A 6 1.48 6.25 -13.71
N ARG A 7 2.04 6.12 -14.93
CA ARG A 7 3.48 6.00 -15.12
C ARG A 7 4.15 7.35 -14.86
N LEU A 8 5.29 7.33 -14.18
CA LEU A 8 6.00 8.55 -13.81
C LEU A 8 6.67 9.21 -15.02
N CYS A 9 7.24 8.44 -15.92
CA CYS A 9 7.95 8.96 -17.11
C CYS A 9 8.98 10.05 -16.73
N GLY A 10 9.73 9.84 -15.65
CA GLY A 10 10.72 10.77 -15.14
C GLY A 10 10.16 11.90 -14.26
N ARG A 11 8.84 11.93 -13.98
CA ARG A 11 8.24 12.88 -13.06
C ARG A 11 8.39 12.42 -11.61
N ASP A 12 8.27 13.35 -10.68
CA ASP A 12 8.29 13.07 -9.24
C ASP A 12 7.05 12.29 -8.79
N GLY A 13 7.27 11.17 -8.08
CA GLY A 13 6.21 10.25 -7.66
C GLY A 13 5.23 10.86 -6.67
N HIS A 14 5.70 11.71 -5.74
CA HIS A 14 4.83 12.41 -4.79
C HIS A 14 3.90 13.39 -5.51
N ARG A 15 4.43 14.12 -6.47
CA ARG A 15 3.66 15.06 -7.28
C ARG A 15 2.59 14.33 -8.09
N VAL A 16 2.97 13.27 -8.80
CA VAL A 16 2.01 12.48 -9.60
C VAL A 16 0.94 11.85 -8.71
N GLY A 17 1.31 11.34 -7.53
CA GLY A 17 0.35 10.81 -6.56
C GLY A 17 -0.68 11.86 -6.10
N ARG A 18 -0.28 13.13 -5.93
CA ARG A 18 -1.20 14.23 -5.63
C ARG A 18 -2.10 14.60 -6.80
N GLU A 19 -1.57 14.58 -8.03
CA GLU A 19 -2.36 14.80 -9.26
C GLU A 19 -3.45 13.70 -9.40
N LEU A 20 -3.12 12.44 -9.07
CA LEU A 20 -4.10 11.34 -9.04
C LEU A 20 -5.17 11.55 -7.97
N LEU A 21 -4.80 12.04 -6.78
CA LEU A 21 -5.74 12.36 -5.73
C LEU A 21 -6.71 13.48 -6.17
N GLU A 22 -6.19 14.53 -6.78
CA GLU A 22 -7.00 15.61 -7.33
C GLU A 22 -8.00 15.09 -8.40
N GLN A 23 -7.54 14.23 -9.29
CA GLN A 23 -8.40 13.57 -10.28
C GLN A 23 -9.51 12.75 -9.61
N LEU A 24 -9.17 11.94 -8.59
CA LEU A 24 -10.16 11.14 -7.85
C LEU A 24 -11.16 12.01 -7.08
N CYS A 25 -10.76 13.19 -6.61
CA CYS A 25 -11.63 14.16 -5.94
C CYS A 25 -12.46 15.00 -6.92
N GLY A 26 -12.27 14.85 -8.23
CA GLY A 26 -12.99 15.66 -9.24
C GLY A 26 -12.53 17.11 -9.29
N GLY A 27 -11.23 17.36 -9.00
CA GLY A 27 -10.61 18.70 -9.03
C GLY A 27 -10.75 19.50 -7.72
N ASN A 28 -11.54 19.02 -6.76
CA ASN A 28 -11.75 19.73 -5.49
C ASN A 28 -11.25 18.87 -4.32
N VAL A 29 -9.96 19.01 -3.99
CA VAL A 29 -9.32 18.29 -2.90
C VAL A 29 -9.64 18.93 -1.56
N PRO A 30 -10.25 18.20 -0.59
CA PRO A 30 -10.44 18.72 0.77
C PRO A 30 -9.13 19.10 1.45
N GLU A 31 -9.21 19.89 2.51
CA GLU A 31 -8.05 20.23 3.33
C GLU A 31 -7.37 18.96 3.84
N ILE A 32 -6.04 18.86 3.64
CA ILE A 32 -5.22 17.74 4.08
C ILE A 32 -4.50 18.12 5.37
N ALA A 33 -4.74 17.35 6.41
CA ALA A 33 -3.99 17.37 7.66
C ALA A 33 -3.05 16.16 7.72
N VAL A 34 -2.17 16.12 8.70
CA VAL A 34 -1.20 15.04 8.92
C VAL A 34 -1.28 14.61 10.38
N THR A 35 -1.30 13.32 10.64
CA THR A 35 -1.23 12.76 11.99
C THR A 35 0.16 12.94 12.59
N ASP A 36 0.32 12.73 13.89
CA ASP A 36 1.63 12.78 14.59
C ASP A 36 2.63 11.79 13.99
N ASN A 37 2.16 10.69 13.42
CA ASN A 37 2.99 9.66 12.75
C ASN A 37 3.18 9.92 11.24
N GLY A 38 2.76 11.08 10.74
CA GLY A 38 3.00 11.48 9.35
C GLY A 38 1.98 10.95 8.32
N LYS A 39 0.90 10.27 8.74
CA LYS A 39 -0.16 9.85 7.81
C LYS A 39 -0.98 11.05 7.37
N PRO A 40 -1.07 11.36 6.05
CA PRO A 40 -1.97 12.41 5.56
C PRO A 40 -3.42 11.91 5.56
N TYR A 41 -4.35 12.82 5.87
CA TYR A 41 -5.79 12.56 5.88
C TYR A 41 -6.58 13.82 5.55
N PHE A 42 -7.83 13.69 5.10
CA PHE A 42 -8.73 14.83 4.94
C PHE A 42 -9.25 15.30 6.29
N ALA A 43 -9.13 16.58 6.56
CA ALA A 43 -9.51 17.17 7.84
C ALA A 43 -11.00 16.96 8.19
N ASP A 44 -11.88 16.89 7.18
CA ASP A 44 -13.32 16.64 7.35
C ASP A 44 -13.69 15.16 7.55
N GLN A 45 -12.74 14.25 7.33
CA GLN A 45 -12.85 12.78 7.51
C GLN A 45 -14.04 12.12 6.77
N LYS A 46 -14.61 12.78 5.76
CA LYS A 46 -15.73 12.21 4.98
C LYS A 46 -15.27 11.19 3.95
N LEU A 47 -14.05 11.37 3.48
CA LEU A 47 -13.35 10.47 2.58
C LEU A 47 -11.96 10.20 3.13
N HIS A 48 -11.39 9.08 2.70
CA HIS A 48 -10.05 8.65 3.08
C HIS A 48 -9.27 8.31 1.81
N PHE A 49 -7.97 8.55 1.85
CA PHE A 49 -7.10 8.25 0.72
C PHE A 49 -5.79 7.65 1.18
N SER A 50 -5.12 6.97 0.26
CA SER A 50 -3.75 6.52 0.43
C SER A 50 -3.01 6.62 -0.89
N ILE A 51 -1.74 7.00 -0.83
CA ILE A 51 -0.87 7.17 -2.00
C ILE A 51 0.37 6.30 -1.82
N SER A 52 0.81 5.66 -2.90
CA SER A 52 2.10 5.00 -2.99
C SER A 52 2.74 5.31 -4.35
N HIS A 53 4.05 5.20 -4.42
CA HIS A 53 4.78 5.27 -5.67
C HIS A 53 5.95 4.30 -5.66
N THR A 54 6.23 3.74 -6.82
CA THR A 54 7.41 2.93 -7.11
C THR A 54 8.44 3.80 -7.85
N LYS A 55 9.44 3.19 -8.42
CA LYS A 55 10.41 3.88 -9.29
C LYS A 55 9.72 4.47 -10.53
N ASP A 56 8.77 3.74 -11.13
CA ASP A 56 8.21 4.08 -12.44
C ASP A 56 6.70 4.37 -12.41
N HIS A 57 6.01 4.17 -11.26
CA HIS A 57 4.57 4.34 -11.13
C HIS A 57 4.16 5.10 -9.88
N ALA A 58 3.02 5.77 -9.94
CA ALA A 58 2.31 6.29 -8.78
C ALA A 58 0.89 5.74 -8.74
N PHE A 59 0.38 5.51 -7.54
CA PHE A 59 -0.93 4.96 -7.24
C PHE A 59 -1.61 5.80 -6.18
N CYS A 60 -2.92 5.97 -6.32
CA CYS A 60 -3.76 6.61 -5.33
C CYS A 60 -5.09 5.87 -5.21
N CYS A 61 -5.59 5.69 -4.00
CA CYS A 61 -6.95 5.22 -3.76
C CYS A 61 -7.74 6.23 -2.94
N LEU A 62 -9.06 6.25 -3.16
CA LEU A 62 -10.03 7.08 -2.45
C LEU A 62 -11.21 6.23 -2.02
N SER A 63 -11.58 6.30 -0.74
CA SER A 63 -12.66 5.51 -0.14
C SER A 63 -13.49 6.30 0.87
N ARG A 64 -14.66 5.76 1.24
CA ARG A 64 -15.47 6.22 2.37
C ARG A 64 -14.98 5.66 3.71
N HIS A 65 -14.17 4.61 3.68
CA HIS A 65 -13.60 3.96 4.86
C HIS A 65 -12.11 4.23 4.93
N ASN A 66 -11.54 4.17 6.13
CA ASN A 66 -10.10 4.29 6.29
C ASN A 66 -9.37 3.26 5.42
N VAL A 67 -8.32 3.67 4.74
CA VAL A 67 -7.68 2.89 3.69
C VAL A 67 -6.16 3.04 3.72
N GLY A 68 -5.46 1.96 3.38
CA GLY A 68 -4.03 1.95 3.12
C GLY A 68 -3.76 1.27 1.79
N LEU A 69 -2.90 1.86 0.97
CA LEU A 69 -2.47 1.34 -0.32
C LEU A 69 -0.94 1.32 -0.37
N ASP A 70 -0.40 0.20 -0.86
CA ASP A 70 1.00 0.13 -1.24
C ASP A 70 1.20 -0.57 -2.57
N ALA A 71 2.32 -0.27 -3.23
CA ALA A 71 2.66 -0.82 -4.54
C ALA A 71 4.16 -1.03 -4.68
N GLU A 72 4.55 -2.14 -5.33
CA GLU A 72 5.93 -2.47 -5.67
C GLU A 72 6.02 -3.05 -7.07
N GLU A 73 7.09 -2.75 -7.78
CA GLU A 73 7.33 -3.34 -9.09
C GLU A 73 7.65 -4.83 -8.95
N MET A 74 7.05 -5.65 -9.81
CA MET A 74 7.19 -7.12 -9.75
C MET A 74 8.62 -7.59 -10.01
N ASP A 75 9.41 -6.81 -10.73
CA ASP A 75 10.81 -7.09 -11.06
C ASP A 75 11.80 -6.42 -10.06
N ARG A 76 11.29 -5.81 -8.98
CA ARG A 76 12.16 -5.24 -7.95
C ARG A 76 13.05 -6.32 -7.34
N PRO A 77 14.38 -6.12 -7.30
CA PRO A 77 15.29 -7.07 -6.65
C PRO A 77 14.97 -7.21 -5.16
N VAL A 78 14.86 -8.45 -4.69
CA VAL A 78 14.66 -8.77 -3.27
C VAL A 78 15.98 -9.20 -2.65
N SER A 79 16.42 -8.49 -1.61
CA SER A 79 17.57 -8.93 -0.83
C SER A 79 17.17 -9.95 0.23
N PRO A 80 18.02 -10.97 0.54
CA PRO A 80 17.76 -11.88 1.65
C PRO A 80 17.54 -11.18 2.99
N ALA A 81 18.18 -10.01 3.19
CA ALA A 81 18.02 -9.19 4.38
C ALA A 81 16.60 -8.60 4.50
N LEU A 82 15.94 -8.30 3.38
CA LEU A 82 14.55 -7.82 3.40
C LEU A 82 13.63 -8.92 3.93
N ALA A 83 13.69 -10.12 3.36
CA ALA A 83 12.89 -11.26 3.82
C ALA A 83 13.09 -11.53 5.32
N GLY A 84 14.35 -11.49 5.80
CA GLY A 84 14.66 -11.66 7.21
C GLY A 84 14.05 -10.62 8.14
N LYS A 85 13.89 -9.39 7.64
CA LYS A 85 13.33 -8.25 8.41
C LYS A 85 11.82 -8.20 8.48
N ILE A 86 11.13 -8.64 7.42
CA ILE A 86 9.69 -8.36 7.27
C ILE A 86 8.82 -9.59 7.55
N LEU A 87 9.35 -10.80 7.36
CA LEU A 87 8.55 -12.03 7.48
C LEU A 87 8.43 -12.49 8.93
N SER A 88 7.20 -12.72 9.38
CA SER A 88 6.93 -13.47 10.60
C SER A 88 7.35 -14.94 10.44
N GLU A 89 7.33 -15.70 11.53
CA GLU A 89 7.66 -17.13 11.49
C GLU A 89 6.72 -17.92 10.56
N ASN A 90 5.40 -17.62 10.63
CA ASN A 90 4.41 -18.26 9.76
C ASN A 90 4.58 -17.89 8.29
N GLU A 91 4.91 -16.63 8.01
CA GLU A 91 5.14 -16.16 6.64
C GLU A 91 6.41 -16.73 6.03
N ARG A 92 7.46 -16.99 6.84
CA ARG A 92 8.69 -17.66 6.37
C ARG A 92 8.40 -19.07 5.87
N ALA A 93 7.52 -19.81 6.52
CA ALA A 93 7.13 -21.13 6.05
C ALA A 93 6.42 -21.07 4.69
N LYS A 94 5.51 -20.11 4.51
CA LYS A 94 4.82 -19.87 3.23
C LYS A 94 5.78 -19.42 2.12
N HIS A 95 6.69 -18.51 2.45
CA HIS A 95 7.74 -18.05 1.55
C HIS A 95 8.64 -19.20 1.08
N ALA A 96 9.10 -20.05 2.00
CA ALA A 96 9.94 -21.19 1.66
C ALA A 96 9.23 -22.23 0.76
N ALA A 97 7.91 -22.32 0.82
CA ALA A 97 7.09 -23.21 -0.01
C ALA A 97 6.63 -22.57 -1.33
N ALA A 98 6.91 -21.29 -1.55
CA ALA A 98 6.45 -20.56 -2.74
C ALA A 98 7.24 -21.00 -3.98
N ALA A 99 6.55 -21.11 -5.13
CA ALA A 99 7.19 -21.38 -6.42
C ALA A 99 8.11 -20.23 -6.87
N ASP A 100 7.77 -18.99 -6.49
CA ASP A 100 8.57 -17.79 -6.69
C ASP A 100 8.72 -17.07 -5.34
N PRO A 101 9.82 -17.34 -4.61
CA PRO A 101 10.06 -16.75 -3.30
C PRO A 101 10.19 -15.23 -3.33
N ASP A 102 10.80 -14.65 -4.36
CA ASP A 102 10.98 -13.19 -4.46
C ASP A 102 9.63 -12.50 -4.66
N ALA A 103 8.80 -13.02 -5.54
CA ALA A 103 7.43 -12.53 -5.70
C ALA A 103 6.61 -12.69 -4.40
N ALA A 104 6.78 -13.78 -3.66
CA ALA A 104 6.10 -13.98 -2.38
C ALA A 104 6.50 -12.92 -1.34
N VAL A 105 7.80 -12.57 -1.25
CA VAL A 105 8.27 -11.48 -0.37
C VAL A 105 7.66 -10.14 -0.76
N LEU A 106 7.67 -9.78 -2.05
CA LEU A 106 7.11 -8.51 -2.51
C LEU A 106 5.60 -8.41 -2.24
N ARG A 107 4.86 -9.51 -2.43
CA ARG A 107 3.43 -9.58 -2.13
C ARG A 107 3.14 -9.39 -0.63
N LEU A 108 3.92 -10.01 0.23
CA LEU A 108 3.82 -9.81 1.67
C LEU A 108 4.23 -8.40 2.07
N TRP A 109 5.24 -7.84 1.41
CA TRP A 109 5.70 -6.48 1.66
C TRP A 109 4.62 -5.45 1.37
N VAL A 110 3.99 -5.48 0.19
CA VAL A 110 2.92 -4.51 -0.14
C VAL A 110 1.72 -4.61 0.80
N LEU A 111 1.40 -5.82 1.31
CA LEU A 111 0.34 -5.98 2.31
C LEU A 111 0.70 -5.34 3.65
N LYS A 112 1.94 -5.53 4.12
CA LYS A 112 2.42 -4.96 5.39
C LYS A 112 2.52 -3.44 5.31
N GLU A 113 3.04 -2.90 4.20
CA GLU A 113 3.09 -1.46 3.97
C GLU A 113 1.68 -0.84 3.86
N ALA A 114 0.77 -1.50 3.13
CA ALA A 114 -0.63 -1.07 3.06
C ALA A 114 -1.29 -1.09 4.45
N TYR A 115 -0.99 -2.10 5.28
CA TYR A 115 -1.48 -2.17 6.66
C TYR A 115 -0.89 -1.07 7.54
N ALA A 116 0.40 -0.79 7.41
CA ALA A 116 1.04 0.31 8.12
C ALA A 116 0.43 1.67 7.76
N LYS A 117 0.13 1.88 6.47
CA LYS A 117 -0.57 3.08 5.98
C LYS A 117 -2.02 3.14 6.45
N LEU A 118 -2.72 1.99 6.50
CA LEU A 118 -4.08 1.90 7.03
C LEU A 118 -4.13 2.33 8.49
N THR A 119 -3.28 1.74 9.33
CA THR A 119 -3.26 1.99 10.78
C THR A 119 -2.63 3.33 11.15
N GLY A 120 -1.82 3.90 10.27
CA GLY A 120 -1.08 5.14 10.53
C GLY A 120 0.05 5.00 11.56
N ARG A 121 0.46 3.77 11.88
CA ARG A 121 1.50 3.52 12.90
C ARG A 121 2.93 3.55 12.35
N GLY A 122 3.09 3.61 11.00
CA GLY A 122 4.39 3.44 10.33
C GLY A 122 4.84 1.98 10.30
N LEU A 123 6.05 1.68 9.87
CA LEU A 123 6.67 0.36 9.91
C LEU A 123 7.42 0.20 11.24
N GLY A 124 6.81 -0.44 12.19
CA GLY A 124 7.38 -0.71 13.52
C GLY A 124 7.40 -2.20 13.85
N ASP A 125 7.55 -2.53 15.13
CA ASP A 125 7.62 -3.91 15.62
C ASP A 125 6.38 -4.76 15.27
N TYR A 126 5.26 -4.12 14.99
CA TYR A 126 4.03 -4.82 14.59
C TYR A 126 4.02 -5.34 13.13
N LEU A 127 5.09 -5.18 12.36
CA LEU A 127 5.28 -5.97 11.13
C LEU A 127 5.08 -7.47 11.36
N TYR A 128 5.29 -7.92 12.58
CA TYR A 128 5.17 -9.31 13.02
C TYR A 128 3.84 -9.63 13.73
N GLU A 129 3.04 -8.61 14.06
CA GLU A 129 1.76 -8.79 14.78
C GLU A 129 0.63 -9.31 13.86
N THR A 130 0.75 -9.09 12.56
CA THR A 130 -0.24 -9.50 11.57
C THR A 130 0.40 -10.37 10.51
N ASP A 131 -0.04 -11.61 10.41
CA ASP A 131 0.35 -12.52 9.35
C ASP A 131 -0.51 -12.30 8.11
N PHE A 132 0.15 -12.29 6.96
CA PHE A 132 -0.50 -12.26 5.67
C PHE A 132 -0.23 -13.54 4.86
N ASP A 133 -0.94 -13.67 3.75
CA ASP A 133 -0.73 -14.73 2.78
C ASP A 133 -0.26 -14.11 1.46
N PRO A 134 0.81 -14.61 0.82
CA PRO A 134 1.23 -14.11 -0.49
C PRO A 134 0.18 -14.33 -1.59
N ALA A 135 -0.81 -15.20 -1.36
CA ALA A 135 -1.96 -15.40 -2.25
C ALA A 135 -3.19 -14.55 -1.85
N ASP A 136 -3.04 -13.57 -0.95
CA ASP A 136 -4.13 -12.71 -0.49
C ASP A 136 -4.85 -12.05 -1.69
N PRO A 137 -6.19 -12.21 -1.81
CA PRO A 137 -6.95 -11.68 -2.94
C PRO A 137 -7.01 -10.14 -3.00
N ARG A 138 -6.57 -9.44 -1.96
CA ARG A 138 -6.47 -7.98 -1.93
C ARG A 138 -5.24 -7.45 -2.68
N ILE A 139 -4.36 -8.34 -3.16
CA ILE A 139 -3.25 -7.98 -4.04
C ILE A 139 -3.72 -8.04 -5.49
N MET A 140 -3.63 -6.91 -6.15
CA MET A 140 -3.87 -6.77 -7.59
C MET A 140 -2.55 -6.70 -8.34
N ILE A 141 -2.58 -7.03 -9.63
CA ILE A 141 -1.48 -6.76 -10.56
C ILE A 141 -1.94 -5.62 -11.47
N ILE A 142 -1.26 -4.50 -11.41
CA ILE A 142 -1.56 -3.31 -12.23
C ILE A 142 -0.26 -2.83 -12.88
N ASP A 143 -0.21 -2.88 -14.20
CA ASP A 143 0.90 -2.36 -15.02
C ASP A 143 2.30 -2.84 -14.56
N GLY A 144 2.42 -4.14 -14.25
CA GLY A 144 3.68 -4.75 -13.79
C GLY A 144 4.02 -4.51 -12.31
N CYS A 145 3.08 -4.01 -11.52
CA CYS A 145 3.23 -3.81 -10.08
C CYS A 145 2.30 -4.72 -9.28
N PHE A 146 2.78 -5.23 -8.14
CA PHE A 146 1.92 -5.72 -7.07
C PHE A 146 1.35 -4.52 -6.32
N VAL A 147 0.04 -4.47 -6.19
CA VAL A 147 -0.69 -3.37 -5.52
C VAL A 147 -1.61 -3.97 -4.47
N ALA A 148 -1.41 -3.64 -3.21
CA ALA A 148 -2.30 -4.03 -2.12
C ALA A 148 -3.14 -2.85 -1.65
N VAL A 149 -4.44 -3.07 -1.45
CA VAL A 149 -5.34 -2.10 -0.83
C VAL A 149 -6.09 -2.75 0.32
N LEU A 150 -5.90 -2.20 1.49
CA LEU A 150 -6.57 -2.61 2.73
C LEU A 150 -7.53 -1.51 3.16
N GLU A 151 -8.76 -1.88 3.47
CA GLU A 151 -9.82 -0.98 3.88
C GLU A 151 -10.43 -1.47 5.19
N GLU A 152 -10.70 -0.57 6.12
CA GLU A 152 -11.46 -0.91 7.32
C GLU A 152 -12.88 -1.27 6.90
N LYS A 153 -13.32 -2.50 7.23
CA LYS A 153 -14.71 -2.87 7.05
C LYS A 153 -15.55 -2.14 8.09
N GLU A 154 -16.70 -1.59 7.69
CA GLU A 154 -17.72 -1.23 8.67
C GLU A 154 -17.97 -2.48 9.53
N ASN A 155 -17.81 -2.32 10.86
CA ASN A 155 -18.33 -3.32 11.78
C ASN A 155 -19.83 -3.39 11.51
N ALA A 156 -20.30 -4.48 10.93
CA ALA A 156 -21.72 -4.75 10.85
C ALA A 156 -22.25 -4.79 12.29
N VAL A 157 -22.99 -3.75 12.66
CA VAL A 157 -23.75 -3.66 13.93
C VAL A 157 -24.89 -4.64 13.91
#